data_b939c15f9022c71086be849e9b4c6eb3
#
_entry.id   b939c15f9022c71086be849e9b4c6eb3
#
_cell.length_a   1.000
_cell.length_b   1.000
_cell.length_c   1.000
_cell.angle_alpha   90.00
_cell.angle_beta   90.00
_cell.angle_gamma   90.00
#
_symmetry.space_group_name_H-M   'P 1'
#
loop_
_entity.id
_entity.type
_entity.pdbx_description
1 polymer ?
#
loop_
_entity_poly.entity_id
_entity_poly.type
_entity_poly.pdbx_seq_one_letter_code
_entity_poly.pdbx_strand_id
1 'polypeptide(L)'
;MGEVKQLQSYLACPRCDKTPLSFDDGAFRCDACKIEFPGIDGIPWMFADPEASLGEWRNRLQFALQQLGHEIAGLDVELKDKDLRALTRRRVERYRKSVEQHRRALQKLLRPVDVQSQSGSYESYLALRTRLPVDQGLNTYYANIHRDWAWGEEENEASLKQVRSVLHDHAELGDVLVIGAGAGRLAYDIHRKLDCSRLIAMDFNPLLMLVANEVTKGNRLSMYEFPIAPKSLEDDAVLRKLSAPEPA
;
A
#
# COMPACT_ATOMS: atom_id res chain seq x y z
N MET A 1 -1.91 -8.80 18.86
CA MET A 1 -0.75 -8.50 19.75
C MET A 1 0.23 -9.68 19.90
N GLY A 2 -0.23 -10.94 19.93
CA GLY A 2 0.67 -12.11 20.05
C GLY A 2 1.61 -12.30 18.86
N GLU A 3 1.11 -12.17 17.65
CA GLU A 3 1.89 -12.41 16.41
C GLU A 3 3.00 -11.38 16.19
N VAL A 4 2.74 -10.10 16.40
CA VAL A 4 3.76 -9.03 16.25
C VAL A 4 4.91 -9.22 17.24
N LYS A 5 4.62 -9.66 18.47
CA LYS A 5 5.66 -9.97 19.47
C LYS A 5 6.59 -11.10 19.01
N GLN A 6 6.09 -12.05 18.23
CA GLN A 6 6.92 -13.16 17.72
C GLN A 6 7.99 -12.68 16.73
N LEU A 7 7.81 -11.51 16.10
CA LEU A 7 8.82 -10.90 15.24
C LEU A 7 10.08 -10.45 16.00
N GLN A 8 10.03 -10.34 17.33
CA GLN A 8 11.14 -9.87 18.15
C GLN A 8 12.44 -10.64 17.91
N SER A 9 12.36 -11.95 17.67
CA SER A 9 13.53 -12.80 17.40
C SER A 9 14.13 -12.64 15.98
N TYR A 10 13.39 -12.02 15.06
CA TYR A 10 13.78 -11.82 13.66
C TYR A 10 14.22 -10.40 13.34
N LEU A 11 13.87 -9.44 14.20
CA LEU A 11 14.13 -8.03 13.96
C LEU A 11 15.42 -7.58 14.66
N ALA A 12 16.24 -6.89 13.91
CA ALA A 12 17.38 -6.14 14.42
C ALA A 12 17.13 -4.64 14.24
N CYS A 13 17.85 -3.83 15.00
CA CYS A 13 17.79 -2.37 14.84
C CYS A 13 18.35 -1.98 13.47
N PRO A 14 17.59 -1.31 12.58
CA PRO A 14 18.09 -0.91 11.25
C PRO A 14 19.19 0.15 11.30
N ARG A 15 19.54 0.67 12.50
CA ARG A 15 20.58 1.69 12.66
C ARG A 15 21.90 1.15 13.19
N CYS A 16 21.87 0.09 14.02
CA CYS A 16 23.08 -0.42 14.69
C CYS A 16 23.15 -1.94 14.75
N ASP A 17 22.25 -2.64 14.07
CA ASP A 17 22.16 -4.10 13.98
C ASP A 17 21.96 -4.82 15.34
N LYS A 18 21.68 -4.08 16.41
CA LYS A 18 21.48 -4.65 17.73
C LYS A 18 20.22 -5.52 17.77
N THR A 19 20.35 -6.70 18.34
CA THR A 19 19.27 -7.65 18.58
C THR A 19 19.46 -8.29 19.96
N PRO A 20 18.39 -8.74 20.66
CA PRO A 20 16.99 -8.53 20.32
C PRO A 20 16.54 -7.09 20.55
N LEU A 21 15.47 -6.66 19.88
CA LEU A 21 14.76 -5.43 20.23
C LEU A 21 13.80 -5.73 21.39
N SER A 22 13.56 -4.78 22.30
CA SER A 22 12.47 -4.86 23.25
C SER A 22 11.14 -4.57 22.55
N PHE A 23 10.03 -5.17 23.03
CA PHE A 23 8.69 -4.97 22.49
C PHE A 23 7.73 -4.60 23.62
N ASP A 24 7.16 -3.41 23.55
CA ASP A 24 6.22 -2.90 24.53
C ASP A 24 5.21 -1.97 23.85
N ASP A 25 3.96 -2.04 24.29
CA ASP A 25 2.83 -1.22 23.81
C ASP A 25 2.72 -1.11 22.27
N GLY A 26 2.97 -2.23 21.56
CA GLY A 26 2.86 -2.28 20.10
C GLY A 26 4.04 -1.71 19.33
N ALA A 27 5.10 -1.29 20.00
CA ALA A 27 6.31 -0.73 19.41
C ALA A 27 7.55 -1.60 19.73
N PHE A 28 8.50 -1.64 18.80
CA PHE A 28 9.83 -2.19 19.04
C PHE A 28 10.79 -1.07 19.47
N ARG A 29 11.73 -1.38 20.36
CA ARG A 29 12.71 -0.41 20.87
C ARG A 29 14.12 -0.96 20.82
N CYS A 30 15.05 -0.12 20.42
CA CYS A 30 16.48 -0.39 20.50
C CYS A 30 17.06 0.31 21.72
N ASP A 31 17.48 -0.46 22.73
CA ASP A 31 18.06 0.10 23.95
C ASP A 31 19.42 0.76 23.72
N ALA A 32 20.16 0.34 22.71
CA ALA A 32 21.45 0.92 22.37
C ALA A 32 21.32 2.29 21.70
N CYS A 33 20.40 2.44 20.74
CA CYS A 33 20.17 3.70 20.02
C CYS A 33 19.15 4.61 20.70
N LYS A 34 18.40 4.09 21.68
CA LYS A 34 17.25 4.77 22.33
C LYS A 34 16.18 5.19 21.33
N ILE A 35 15.96 4.35 20.28
CA ILE A 35 14.99 4.59 19.22
C ILE A 35 13.81 3.65 19.41
N GLU A 36 12.62 4.19 19.17
CA GLU A 36 11.36 3.45 19.11
C GLU A 36 10.91 3.32 17.66
N PHE A 37 10.49 2.11 17.30
CA PHE A 37 9.93 1.75 16.00
C PHE A 37 8.43 1.48 16.20
N PRO A 38 7.55 2.43 15.85
CA PRO A 38 6.12 2.29 16.10
C PRO A 38 5.48 1.18 15.26
N GLY A 39 4.41 0.59 15.75
CA GLY A 39 3.52 -0.26 14.98
C GLY A 39 2.41 0.56 14.33
N ILE A 40 2.26 0.45 13.01
CA ILE A 40 1.18 1.09 12.26
C ILE A 40 0.20 0.02 11.82
N ASP A 41 -0.97 -0.04 12.40
CA ASP A 41 -1.96 -1.12 12.20
C ASP A 41 -1.38 -2.53 12.43
N GLY A 42 -0.46 -2.66 13.40
CA GLY A 42 0.24 -3.90 13.69
C GLY A 42 1.43 -4.21 12.79
N ILE A 43 1.75 -3.35 11.83
CA ILE A 43 2.92 -3.48 10.96
C ILE A 43 4.08 -2.71 11.59
N PRO A 44 5.23 -3.33 11.93
CA PRO A 44 6.39 -2.65 12.48
C PRO A 44 6.98 -1.63 11.48
N TRP A 45 7.20 -0.39 11.94
CA TRP A 45 7.78 0.68 11.14
C TRP A 45 9.30 0.69 11.27
N MET A 46 9.98 -0.21 10.56
CA MET A 46 11.41 -0.51 10.74
C MET A 46 12.33 0.31 9.81
N PHE A 47 12.30 1.63 9.94
CA PHE A 47 13.23 2.54 9.25
C PHE A 47 14.34 3.00 10.19
N ALA A 48 15.54 3.24 9.67
CA ALA A 48 16.69 3.70 10.47
C ALA A 48 16.42 5.04 11.19
N ASP A 49 15.59 5.90 10.60
CA ASP A 49 15.01 7.09 11.21
C ASP A 49 13.49 7.02 11.11
N PRO A 50 12.80 6.43 12.10
CA PRO A 50 11.37 6.18 12.01
C PRO A 50 10.53 7.46 12.01
N GLU A 51 10.92 8.50 12.73
CA GLU A 51 10.18 9.78 12.77
C GLU A 51 10.27 10.52 11.43
N ALA A 52 11.49 10.67 10.90
CA ALA A 52 11.70 11.35 9.63
C ALA A 52 11.00 10.60 8.49
N SER A 53 11.13 9.27 8.43
CA SER A 53 10.49 8.46 7.40
C SER A 53 8.97 8.51 7.49
N LEU A 54 8.41 8.50 8.70
CA LEU A 54 6.97 8.60 8.89
C LEU A 54 6.44 9.99 8.49
N GLY A 55 7.16 11.05 8.85
CA GLY A 55 6.85 12.42 8.41
C GLY A 55 6.89 12.55 6.88
N GLU A 56 7.90 12.00 6.24
CA GLU A 56 8.01 11.98 4.78
C GLU A 56 6.84 11.26 4.12
N TRP A 57 6.48 10.06 4.60
CA TRP A 57 5.35 9.31 4.06
C TRP A 57 4.00 9.98 4.31
N ARG A 58 3.79 10.58 5.48
CA ARG A 58 2.60 11.40 5.75
C ARG A 58 2.45 12.52 4.74
N ASN A 59 3.52 13.26 4.46
CA ASN A 59 3.50 14.33 3.46
C ASN A 59 3.17 13.81 2.05
N ARG A 60 3.78 12.70 1.61
CA ARG A 60 3.49 12.09 0.30
C ARG A 60 2.04 11.64 0.17
N LEU A 61 1.52 10.98 1.18
CA LEU A 61 0.14 10.48 1.20
C LEU A 61 -0.88 11.61 1.28
N GLN A 62 -0.60 12.64 2.09
CA GLN A 62 -1.42 13.84 2.15
C GLN A 62 -1.48 14.56 0.80
N PHE A 63 -0.34 14.70 0.14
CA PHE A 63 -0.31 15.32 -1.18
C PHE A 63 -1.11 14.51 -2.21
N ALA A 64 -1.03 13.19 -2.21
CA ALA A 64 -1.86 12.36 -3.09
C ALA A 64 -3.37 12.59 -2.84
N LEU A 65 -3.78 12.71 -1.57
CA LEU A 65 -5.18 13.03 -1.22
C LEU A 65 -5.57 14.46 -1.64
N GLN A 66 -4.65 15.42 -1.58
CA GLN A 66 -4.88 16.80 -2.06
C GLN A 66 -5.01 16.85 -3.59
N GLN A 67 -4.17 16.10 -4.33
CA GLN A 67 -4.28 15.99 -5.79
C GLN A 67 -5.67 15.50 -6.22
N LEU A 68 -6.19 14.46 -5.58
CA LEU A 68 -7.55 13.99 -5.83
C LEU A 68 -8.59 15.07 -5.50
N GLY A 69 -8.36 15.88 -4.45
CA GLY A 69 -9.21 17.02 -4.11
C GLY A 69 -9.20 18.11 -5.18
N HIS A 70 -8.03 18.45 -5.73
CA HIS A 70 -7.90 19.41 -6.81
C HIS A 70 -8.55 18.92 -8.10
N GLU A 71 -8.39 17.63 -8.41
CA GLU A 71 -9.04 17.00 -9.55
C GLU A 71 -10.58 17.09 -9.45
N ILE A 72 -11.15 16.77 -8.28
CA ILE A 72 -12.59 16.93 -8.02
C ILE A 72 -13.03 18.39 -8.24
N ALA A 73 -12.28 19.35 -7.71
CA ALA A 73 -12.59 20.77 -7.87
C ALA A 73 -12.53 21.21 -9.34
N GLY A 74 -11.56 20.72 -10.11
CA GLY A 74 -11.47 20.96 -11.55
C GLY A 74 -12.67 20.42 -12.32
N LEU A 75 -13.09 19.18 -12.01
CA LEU A 75 -14.28 18.56 -12.60
C LEU A 75 -15.57 19.30 -12.21
N ASP A 76 -15.66 19.82 -10.98
CA ASP A 76 -16.78 20.67 -10.54
C ASP A 76 -16.85 22.00 -11.32
N VAL A 77 -15.71 22.55 -11.71
CA VAL A 77 -15.65 23.76 -12.58
C VAL A 77 -16.11 23.41 -14.00
N GLU A 78 -15.63 22.30 -14.56
CA GLU A 78 -16.05 21.83 -15.89
C GLU A 78 -17.56 21.59 -15.97
N LEU A 79 -18.16 21.02 -14.94
CA LEU A 79 -19.61 20.77 -14.87
C LEU A 79 -20.48 22.04 -14.85
N LYS A 80 -19.90 23.22 -14.55
CA LYS A 80 -20.62 24.51 -14.60
C LYS A 80 -20.81 25.02 -16.03
N ASP A 81 -20.03 24.51 -16.99
CA ASP A 81 -20.19 24.85 -18.39
C ASP A 81 -21.56 24.36 -18.91
N LYS A 82 -22.39 25.33 -19.36
CA LYS A 82 -23.74 25.07 -19.87
C LYS A 82 -23.73 24.44 -21.26
N ASP A 83 -22.66 24.60 -21.99
CA ASP A 83 -22.51 24.14 -23.38
C ASP A 83 -21.94 22.73 -23.48
N LEU A 84 -21.63 22.09 -22.34
CA LEU A 84 -21.22 20.69 -22.31
C LEU A 84 -22.28 19.79 -22.96
N ARG A 85 -21.85 19.01 -23.95
CA ARG A 85 -22.68 17.96 -24.56
C ARG A 85 -23.15 16.96 -23.49
N ALA A 86 -24.36 16.47 -23.60
CA ALA A 86 -24.99 15.58 -22.61
C ALA A 86 -24.12 14.35 -22.27
N LEU A 87 -23.47 13.74 -23.28
CA LEU A 87 -22.59 12.58 -23.07
C LEU A 87 -21.34 12.97 -22.27
N THR A 88 -20.71 14.11 -22.62
CA THR A 88 -19.54 14.63 -21.89
C THR A 88 -19.90 14.94 -20.45
N ARG A 89 -21.01 15.63 -20.20
CA ARG A 89 -21.51 15.93 -18.85
C ARG A 89 -21.67 14.64 -18.03
N ARG A 90 -22.34 13.64 -18.58
CA ARG A 90 -22.55 12.35 -17.91
C ARG A 90 -21.23 11.65 -17.58
N ARG A 91 -20.25 11.74 -18.47
CA ARG A 91 -18.90 11.18 -18.25
C ARG A 91 -18.20 11.89 -17.11
N VAL A 92 -18.17 13.22 -17.10
CA VAL A 92 -17.52 14.03 -16.08
C VAL A 92 -18.18 13.83 -14.72
N GLU A 93 -19.52 13.80 -14.64
CA GLU A 93 -20.25 13.52 -13.40
C GLU A 93 -19.90 12.14 -12.81
N ARG A 94 -19.86 11.11 -13.65
CA ARG A 94 -19.50 9.76 -13.23
C ARG A 94 -18.06 9.69 -12.73
N TYR A 95 -17.12 10.23 -13.51
CA TYR A 95 -15.70 10.23 -13.17
C TYR A 95 -15.45 11.01 -11.88
N ARG A 96 -16.00 12.19 -11.75
CA ARG A 96 -15.94 13.02 -10.54
C ARG A 96 -16.42 12.26 -9.30
N LYS A 97 -17.56 11.56 -9.40
CA LYS A 97 -18.07 10.73 -8.31
C LYS A 97 -17.13 9.59 -7.95
N SER A 98 -16.52 8.97 -8.95
CA SER A 98 -15.57 7.86 -8.74
C SER A 98 -14.29 8.33 -8.05
N VAL A 99 -13.73 9.49 -8.46
CA VAL A 99 -12.56 10.10 -7.80
C VAL A 99 -12.87 10.47 -6.34
N GLU A 100 -14.07 11.02 -6.07
CA GLU A 100 -14.48 11.34 -4.70
C GLU A 100 -14.59 10.08 -3.82
N GLN A 101 -15.21 9.02 -4.33
CA GLN A 101 -15.35 7.75 -3.59
C GLN A 101 -13.99 7.10 -3.36
N HIS A 102 -13.11 7.15 -4.35
CA HIS A 102 -11.73 6.68 -4.25
C HIS A 102 -10.94 7.44 -3.17
N ARG A 103 -11.01 8.77 -3.18
CA ARG A 103 -10.39 9.60 -2.15
C ARG A 103 -10.85 9.23 -0.74
N ARG A 104 -12.16 9.00 -0.56
CA ARG A 104 -12.73 8.57 0.74
C ARG A 104 -12.23 7.18 1.15
N ALA A 105 -12.13 6.25 0.20
CA ALA A 105 -11.59 4.91 0.47
C ALA A 105 -10.12 4.97 0.92
N LEU A 106 -9.28 5.78 0.23
CA LEU A 106 -7.91 6.03 0.63
C LEU A 106 -7.81 6.69 2.01
N GLN A 107 -8.59 7.72 2.29
CA GLN A 107 -8.61 8.37 3.59
C GLN A 107 -8.93 7.39 4.72
N LYS A 108 -9.86 6.46 4.47
CA LYS A 108 -10.18 5.41 5.44
C LYS A 108 -9.02 4.45 5.66
N LEU A 109 -8.39 3.97 4.57
CA LEU A 109 -7.26 3.05 4.62
C LEU A 109 -6.05 3.66 5.32
N LEU A 110 -5.81 4.95 5.12
CA LEU A 110 -4.65 5.68 5.64
C LEU A 110 -4.83 6.23 7.07
N ARG A 111 -5.95 5.96 7.73
CA ARG A 111 -6.18 6.41 9.13
C ARG A 111 -5.06 6.00 10.10
N PRO A 112 -4.53 4.76 10.05
CA PRO A 112 -3.48 4.35 10.98
C PRO A 112 -2.17 5.14 10.83
N VAL A 113 -1.91 5.69 9.63
CA VAL A 113 -0.72 6.52 9.36
C VAL A 113 -0.85 7.93 9.92
N ASP A 114 -2.08 8.37 10.25
CA ASP A 114 -2.40 9.72 10.72
C ASP A 114 -1.89 10.82 9.78
N VAL A 115 -2.29 10.71 8.52
CA VAL A 115 -1.85 11.59 7.43
C VAL A 115 -2.22 13.07 7.66
N GLN A 116 -3.25 13.34 8.50
CA GLN A 116 -3.76 14.69 8.72
C GLN A 116 -3.03 15.47 9.81
N SER A 117 -2.17 14.81 10.61
CA SER A 117 -1.50 15.43 11.75
C SER A 117 -0.40 16.43 11.39
N GLN A 118 0.03 16.46 10.13
CA GLN A 118 1.05 17.39 9.65
C GLN A 118 0.55 18.16 8.43
N SER A 119 0.54 19.48 8.53
CA SER A 119 0.40 20.38 7.39
C SER A 119 1.75 20.47 6.66
N GLY A 120 2.04 19.52 5.79
CA GLY A 120 3.19 19.62 4.89
C GLY A 120 3.00 20.79 3.93
N SER A 121 3.99 21.68 3.84
CA SER A 121 3.96 22.75 2.84
C SER A 121 4.19 22.16 1.43
N TYR A 122 3.69 22.84 0.42
CA TYR A 122 3.98 22.49 -0.99
C TYR A 122 5.50 22.47 -1.28
N GLU A 123 6.27 23.31 -0.59
CA GLU A 123 7.73 23.34 -0.68
C GLU A 123 8.37 22.05 -0.12
N SER A 124 7.88 21.54 1.01
CA SER A 124 8.31 20.25 1.54
C SER A 124 8.04 19.11 0.56
N TYR A 125 6.90 19.14 -0.11
CA TYR A 125 6.59 18.19 -1.18
C TYR A 125 7.55 18.29 -2.35
N LEU A 126 7.84 19.50 -2.84
CA LEU A 126 8.80 19.72 -3.94
C LEU A 126 10.20 19.21 -3.56
N ALA A 127 10.66 19.48 -2.36
CA ALA A 127 11.95 19.01 -1.85
C ALA A 127 12.01 17.47 -1.80
N LEU A 128 10.93 16.79 -1.41
CA LEU A 128 10.82 15.34 -1.41
C LEU A 128 10.78 14.75 -2.83
N ARG A 129 10.08 15.41 -3.74
CA ARG A 129 9.99 14.98 -5.14
C ARG A 129 11.34 14.96 -5.84
N THR A 130 12.26 15.88 -5.49
CA THR A 130 13.61 15.92 -6.08
C THR A 130 14.51 14.77 -5.60
N ARG A 131 14.17 14.09 -4.52
CA ARG A 131 14.94 12.96 -3.97
C ARG A 131 14.53 11.60 -4.53
N LEU A 132 13.39 11.53 -5.22
CA LEU A 132 12.91 10.29 -5.84
C LEU A 132 13.11 10.33 -7.34
N PRO A 133 13.43 9.20 -7.98
CA PRO A 133 13.29 9.06 -9.42
C PRO A 133 11.89 9.48 -9.86
N VAL A 134 11.80 10.14 -11.02
CA VAL A 134 10.55 10.74 -11.53
C VAL A 134 9.40 9.73 -11.62
N ASP A 135 9.72 8.44 -11.77
CA ASP A 135 8.77 7.35 -11.99
C ASP A 135 8.35 6.61 -10.71
N GLN A 136 8.85 7.00 -9.53
CA GLN A 136 8.52 6.34 -8.25
C GLN A 136 7.47 7.10 -7.43
N GLY A 137 6.49 7.70 -8.08
CA GLY A 137 5.31 8.24 -7.40
C GLY A 137 4.40 7.15 -6.83
N LEU A 138 3.58 7.51 -5.84
CA LEU A 138 2.54 6.61 -5.30
C LEU A 138 1.68 5.97 -6.39
N ASN A 139 1.42 6.69 -7.47
CA ASN A 139 0.58 6.25 -8.59
C ASN A 139 1.24 5.14 -9.43
N THR A 140 2.56 5.03 -9.45
CA THR A 140 3.28 4.03 -10.24
C THR A 140 2.99 2.60 -9.75
N TYR A 141 2.84 2.43 -8.45
CA TYR A 141 2.58 1.11 -7.84
C TYR A 141 1.09 0.82 -7.65
N TYR A 142 0.23 1.78 -7.97
CA TYR A 142 -1.21 1.65 -7.72
C TYR A 142 -1.87 0.54 -8.55
N ALA A 143 -1.42 0.36 -9.79
CA ALA A 143 -1.88 -0.72 -10.66
C ALA A 143 -1.60 -2.11 -10.06
N ASN A 144 -0.52 -2.26 -9.29
CA ASN A 144 -0.15 -3.52 -8.66
C ASN A 144 -1.20 -3.99 -7.65
N ILE A 145 -1.84 -3.08 -6.93
CA ILE A 145 -2.91 -3.40 -5.98
C ILE A 145 -4.07 -4.12 -6.68
N HIS A 146 -4.49 -3.60 -7.83
CA HIS A 146 -5.60 -4.17 -8.60
C HIS A 146 -5.22 -5.47 -9.29
N ARG A 147 -4.00 -5.55 -9.85
CA ARG A 147 -3.47 -6.78 -10.41
C ARG A 147 -3.43 -7.87 -9.34
N ASP A 148 -2.84 -7.59 -8.19
CA ASP A 148 -2.62 -8.56 -7.13
C ASP A 148 -3.94 -9.11 -6.56
N TRP A 149 -4.97 -8.26 -6.37
CA TRP A 149 -6.14 -8.62 -5.59
C TRP A 149 -7.49 -8.56 -6.33
N ALA A 150 -7.50 -8.19 -7.63
CA ALA A 150 -8.73 -8.10 -8.40
C ALA A 150 -8.73 -8.87 -9.73
N TRP A 151 -7.68 -8.76 -10.55
CA TRP A 151 -7.76 -9.30 -11.91
C TRP A 151 -6.51 -10.04 -12.39
N GLY A 152 -5.38 -10.02 -11.68
CA GLY A 152 -4.12 -10.61 -12.15
C GLY A 152 -3.90 -12.07 -11.75
N GLU A 153 -4.93 -12.90 -11.66
CA GLU A 153 -4.83 -14.30 -11.20
C GLU A 153 -3.80 -15.09 -12.03
N GLU A 154 -3.85 -15.00 -13.35
CA GLU A 154 -2.93 -15.71 -14.24
C GLU A 154 -1.45 -15.29 -14.03
N GLU A 155 -1.19 -13.99 -13.86
CA GLU A 155 0.15 -13.48 -13.59
C GLU A 155 0.66 -13.92 -12.21
N ASN A 156 -0.23 -13.91 -11.22
CA ASN A 156 0.09 -14.34 -9.86
C ASN A 156 0.42 -15.84 -9.82
N GLU A 157 -0.36 -16.67 -10.51
CA GLU A 157 -0.09 -18.10 -10.66
C GLU A 157 1.21 -18.38 -11.42
N ALA A 158 1.48 -17.63 -12.49
CA ALA A 158 2.74 -17.74 -13.23
C ALA A 158 3.93 -17.38 -12.35
N SER A 159 3.82 -16.32 -11.52
CA SER A 159 4.85 -15.90 -10.57
C SER A 159 5.12 -17.00 -9.53
N LEU A 160 4.08 -17.56 -8.94
CA LEU A 160 4.22 -18.68 -7.99
C LEU A 160 4.85 -19.91 -8.63
N LYS A 161 4.48 -20.23 -9.88
CA LYS A 161 5.08 -21.33 -10.65
C LYS A 161 6.57 -21.12 -10.87
N GLN A 162 7.00 -19.89 -11.15
CA GLN A 162 8.43 -19.54 -11.25
C GLN A 162 9.15 -19.81 -9.91
N VAL A 163 8.60 -19.35 -8.80
CA VAL A 163 9.16 -19.62 -7.47
C VAL A 163 9.32 -21.12 -7.23
N ARG A 164 8.27 -21.91 -7.49
CA ARG A 164 8.33 -23.38 -7.35
C ARG A 164 9.42 -24.00 -8.21
N SER A 165 9.59 -23.55 -9.45
CA SER A 165 10.59 -24.10 -10.36
C SER A 165 12.04 -23.88 -9.88
N VAL A 166 12.28 -22.78 -9.16
CA VAL A 166 13.62 -22.46 -8.60
C VAL A 166 13.86 -23.21 -7.30
N LEU A 167 12.84 -23.39 -6.48
CA LEU A 167 12.96 -24.08 -5.20
C LEU A 167 13.15 -25.59 -5.34
N HIS A 168 12.94 -26.14 -6.55
CA HIS A 168 13.02 -27.57 -6.83
C HIS A 168 12.14 -28.40 -5.85
N ASP A 169 12.64 -29.54 -5.40
CA ASP A 169 11.93 -30.47 -4.52
C ASP A 169 12.11 -30.15 -3.02
N HIS A 170 12.40 -28.91 -2.65
CA HIS A 170 12.38 -28.53 -1.24
C HIS A 170 10.95 -28.65 -0.69
N ALA A 171 10.72 -29.69 0.10
CA ALA A 171 9.40 -29.99 0.67
C ALA A 171 9.01 -28.98 1.75
N GLU A 172 9.99 -28.48 2.53
CA GLU A 172 9.79 -27.51 3.61
C GLU A 172 10.70 -26.31 3.43
N LEU A 173 10.13 -25.12 3.37
CA LEU A 173 10.90 -23.87 3.18
C LEU A 173 11.38 -23.25 4.50
N GLY A 174 10.86 -23.72 5.66
CA GLY A 174 11.15 -23.09 6.94
C GLY A 174 10.62 -21.65 7.02
N ASP A 175 11.49 -20.73 7.46
CA ASP A 175 11.15 -19.31 7.53
C ASP A 175 11.49 -18.60 6.21
N VAL A 176 10.52 -17.89 5.66
CA VAL A 176 10.61 -17.21 4.36
C VAL A 176 10.54 -15.69 4.54
N LEU A 177 11.43 -14.95 3.90
CA LEU A 177 11.39 -13.49 3.81
C LEU A 177 11.15 -13.05 2.35
N VAL A 178 10.07 -12.29 2.13
CA VAL A 178 9.77 -11.68 0.83
C VAL A 178 10.09 -10.19 0.88
N ILE A 179 11.13 -9.77 0.17
CA ILE A 179 11.60 -8.38 0.10
C ILE A 179 10.95 -7.70 -1.11
N GLY A 180 10.41 -6.49 -0.92
CA GLY A 180 9.68 -5.77 -1.96
C GLY A 180 8.34 -6.45 -2.28
N ALA A 181 7.63 -6.89 -1.24
CA ALA A 181 6.42 -7.70 -1.36
C ALA A 181 5.26 -7.00 -2.09
N GLY A 182 5.35 -5.69 -2.31
CA GLY A 182 4.30 -4.91 -2.97
C GLY A 182 2.99 -4.96 -2.19
N ALA A 183 1.89 -5.25 -2.88
CA ALA A 183 0.59 -5.43 -2.22
C ALA A 183 0.40 -6.83 -1.60
N GLY A 184 1.47 -7.66 -1.56
CA GLY A 184 1.54 -8.87 -0.76
C GLY A 184 1.02 -10.14 -1.42
N ARG A 185 0.56 -10.12 -2.68
CA ARG A 185 -0.07 -11.30 -3.28
C ARG A 185 0.87 -12.49 -3.43
N LEU A 186 2.08 -12.30 -3.92
CA LEU A 186 3.04 -13.40 -4.05
C LEU A 186 3.41 -13.98 -2.69
N ALA A 187 3.62 -13.12 -1.68
CA ALA A 187 3.87 -13.56 -0.30
C ALA A 187 2.70 -14.40 0.24
N TYR A 188 1.47 -13.95 0.05
CA TYR A 188 0.27 -14.68 0.41
C TYR A 188 0.20 -16.05 -0.30
N ASP A 189 0.43 -16.11 -1.62
CA ASP A 189 0.37 -17.35 -2.38
C ASP A 189 1.48 -18.33 -1.96
N ILE A 190 2.69 -17.85 -1.64
CA ILE A 190 3.77 -18.68 -1.08
C ILE A 190 3.33 -19.27 0.25
N HIS A 191 2.82 -18.42 1.17
CA HIS A 191 2.38 -18.88 2.49
C HIS A 191 1.25 -19.92 2.42
N ARG A 192 0.30 -19.73 1.50
CA ARG A 192 -0.88 -20.62 1.38
C ARG A 192 -0.66 -21.88 0.57
N LYS A 193 0.26 -21.87 -0.38
CA LYS A 193 0.41 -22.91 -1.40
C LYS A 193 1.77 -23.65 -1.35
N LEU A 194 2.72 -23.13 -0.55
CA LEU A 194 4.00 -23.80 -0.28
C LEU A 194 4.11 -24.10 1.21
N ASP A 195 4.86 -25.14 1.56
CA ASP A 195 5.08 -25.53 2.94
C ASP A 195 6.16 -24.65 3.57
N CYS A 196 5.74 -23.56 4.24
CA CYS A 196 6.62 -22.68 5.00
C CYS A 196 6.13 -22.56 6.45
N SER A 197 7.06 -22.64 7.39
CA SER A 197 6.75 -22.52 8.82
C SER A 197 6.30 -21.11 9.18
N ARG A 198 6.89 -20.11 8.54
CA ARG A 198 6.57 -18.69 8.70
C ARG A 198 6.94 -17.91 7.44
N LEU A 199 6.16 -16.85 7.16
CA LEU A 199 6.49 -15.91 6.11
C LEU A 199 6.46 -14.48 6.64
N ILE A 200 7.51 -13.71 6.35
CA ILE A 200 7.61 -12.28 6.61
C ILE A 200 7.63 -11.57 5.26
N ALA A 201 6.63 -10.73 5.02
CA ALA A 201 6.58 -9.86 3.86
C ALA A 201 7.00 -8.44 4.26
N MET A 202 7.89 -7.81 3.49
CA MET A 202 8.32 -6.45 3.73
C MET A 202 8.32 -5.61 2.46
N ASP A 203 7.90 -4.37 2.60
CA ASP A 203 7.97 -3.35 1.56
C ASP A 203 8.19 -1.98 2.19
N PHE A 204 8.81 -1.05 1.43
CA PHE A 204 9.02 0.31 1.90
C PHE A 204 7.78 1.19 1.75
N ASN A 205 6.81 0.79 0.91
CA ASN A 205 5.60 1.57 0.62
C ASN A 205 4.46 1.21 1.59
N PRO A 206 4.10 2.09 2.55
CA PRO A 206 3.09 1.80 3.55
C PRO A 206 1.69 1.61 2.97
N LEU A 207 1.35 2.26 1.85
CA LEU A 207 0.06 2.07 1.20
C LEU A 207 -0.13 0.62 0.74
N LEU A 208 0.90 0.05 0.11
CA LEU A 208 0.86 -1.34 -0.35
C LEU A 208 0.76 -2.31 0.82
N MET A 209 1.55 -2.07 1.88
CA MET A 209 1.51 -2.90 3.08
C MET A 209 0.19 -2.82 3.83
N LEU A 210 -0.44 -1.64 3.89
CA LEU A 210 -1.79 -1.50 4.48
C LEU A 210 -2.85 -2.26 3.68
N VAL A 211 -2.78 -2.22 2.35
CA VAL A 211 -3.68 -3.04 1.50
C VAL A 211 -3.45 -4.52 1.75
N ALA A 212 -2.19 -4.98 1.74
CA ALA A 212 -1.84 -6.37 2.02
C ALA A 212 -2.39 -6.82 3.38
N ASN A 213 -2.14 -6.03 4.43
CA ASN A 213 -2.59 -6.30 5.79
C ASN A 213 -4.11 -6.43 5.90
N GLU A 214 -4.86 -5.52 5.26
CA GLU A 214 -6.31 -5.58 5.28
C GLU A 214 -6.87 -6.80 4.54
N VAL A 215 -6.39 -7.08 3.33
CA VAL A 215 -6.94 -8.19 2.53
C VAL A 215 -6.54 -9.56 3.08
N THR A 216 -5.35 -9.70 3.64
CA THR A 216 -4.90 -10.98 4.25
C THR A 216 -5.61 -11.27 5.57
N LYS A 217 -6.04 -10.25 6.32
CA LYS A 217 -6.94 -10.39 7.47
C LYS A 217 -8.38 -10.81 7.09
N GLY A 218 -8.69 -10.94 5.80
CA GLY A 218 -10.01 -11.29 5.29
C GLY A 218 -10.94 -10.08 5.07
N ASN A 219 -10.45 -8.86 5.25
CA ASN A 219 -11.22 -7.66 4.95
C ASN A 219 -11.35 -7.46 3.43
N ARG A 220 -12.44 -6.80 3.03
CA ARG A 220 -12.70 -6.43 1.64
C ARG A 220 -12.50 -4.94 1.46
N LEU A 221 -11.66 -4.55 0.50
CA LEU A 221 -11.47 -3.17 0.11
C LEU A 221 -12.18 -2.90 -1.21
N SER A 222 -12.74 -1.71 -1.36
CA SER A 222 -13.31 -1.24 -2.63
C SER A 222 -12.54 -0.01 -3.07
N MET A 223 -11.81 -0.12 -4.18
CA MET A 223 -10.96 0.95 -4.69
C MET A 223 -11.20 1.11 -6.20
N TYR A 224 -11.13 2.35 -6.69
CA TYR A 224 -11.26 2.59 -8.12
C TYR A 224 -9.92 2.42 -8.83
N GLU A 225 -9.97 1.75 -9.95
CA GLU A 225 -8.93 1.73 -10.97
C GLU A 225 -9.31 2.73 -12.06
N PHE A 226 -8.37 3.57 -12.47
CA PHE A 226 -8.53 4.57 -13.51
C PHE A 226 -7.65 4.19 -14.71
N PRO A 227 -8.19 3.47 -15.71
CA PRO A 227 -7.43 3.06 -16.88
C PRO A 227 -6.91 4.25 -17.68
N ILE A 228 -5.66 4.14 -18.16
CA ILE A 228 -5.01 5.20 -18.94
C ILE A 228 -5.72 5.42 -20.29
N ALA A 229 -6.27 4.35 -20.87
CA ALA A 229 -6.92 4.39 -22.17
C ALA A 229 -8.30 3.71 -22.11
N PRO A 230 -9.31 4.37 -21.50
CA PRO A 230 -10.66 3.80 -21.43
C PRO A 230 -11.27 3.68 -22.84
N LYS A 231 -11.95 2.57 -23.11
CA LYS A 231 -12.60 2.28 -24.40
C LYS A 231 -14.08 2.64 -24.39
N SER A 232 -14.67 2.78 -23.22
CA SER A 232 -16.09 3.09 -23.04
C SER A 232 -16.30 4.04 -21.85
N LEU A 233 -17.51 4.54 -21.70
CA LEU A 233 -17.91 5.34 -20.54
C LEU A 233 -17.78 4.55 -19.23
N GLU A 234 -17.99 3.25 -19.29
CA GLU A 234 -17.93 2.34 -18.14
C GLU A 234 -16.51 2.10 -17.67
N ASP A 235 -15.54 2.23 -18.57
CA ASP A 235 -14.12 1.97 -18.30
C ASP A 235 -13.35 3.20 -17.77
N ASP A 236 -13.95 4.39 -17.75
CA ASP A 236 -13.27 5.61 -17.25
C ASP A 236 -12.83 5.48 -15.79
N ALA A 237 -13.62 4.76 -15.00
CA ALA A 237 -13.32 4.44 -13.61
C ALA A 237 -13.98 3.13 -13.23
N VAL A 238 -13.21 2.13 -12.92
CA VAL A 238 -13.69 0.77 -12.60
C VAL A 238 -13.56 0.51 -11.11
N LEU A 239 -14.68 0.29 -10.43
CA LEU A 239 -14.68 -0.08 -9.02
C LEU A 239 -14.22 -1.54 -8.88
N ARG A 240 -13.04 -1.75 -8.30
CA ARG A 240 -12.51 -3.07 -7.99
C ARG A 240 -12.80 -3.45 -6.55
N LYS A 241 -13.12 -4.71 -6.35
CA LYS A 241 -13.22 -5.33 -5.02
C LYS A 241 -11.95 -6.14 -4.80
N LEU A 242 -11.19 -5.75 -3.80
CA LEU A 242 -9.92 -6.38 -3.44
C LEU A 242 -10.17 -7.30 -2.26
N SER A 243 -9.79 -8.55 -2.36
CA SER A 243 -9.91 -9.51 -1.27
C SER A 243 -8.96 -10.68 -1.50
N ALA A 244 -8.40 -11.24 -0.43
CA ALA A 244 -7.78 -12.55 -0.51
C ALA A 244 -8.85 -13.63 -0.73
N PRO A 245 -8.52 -14.76 -1.40
CA PRO A 245 -9.42 -15.90 -1.55
C PRO A 245 -9.88 -16.44 -0.18
N GLU A 246 -8.94 -16.51 0.77
CA GLU A 246 -9.17 -16.90 2.17
C GLU A 246 -8.30 -16.00 3.07
N PRO A 247 -8.67 -15.79 4.34
CA PRO A 247 -7.78 -15.12 5.32
C PRO A 247 -6.47 -15.89 5.50
N ALA A 248 -5.35 -15.15 5.68
CA ALA A 248 -4.02 -15.73 5.91
C ALA A 248 -3.86 -16.22 7.34
#